data_be0592c1a2e33d5bcfd2a17792b44ce4
#
_entry.id   be0592c1a2e33d5bcfd2a17792b44ce4
#
_cell.length_a   1.000
_cell.length_b   1.000
_cell.length_c   1.000
_cell.angle_alpha   90.00
_cell.angle_beta   90.00
_cell.angle_gamma   90.00
#
_symmetry.space_group_name_H-M   'P 1'
#
loop_
_entity.id
_entity.type
_entity.pdbx_description
1 polymer ?
#
loop_
_entity_poly.entity_id
_entity_poly.type
_entity_poly.pdbx_seq_one_letter_code
_entity_poly.pdbx_strand_id
1 'polypeptide(L)'
;MTVKMRAHYNGCETHMSSTWHILGAGSLGSLWACRLARAGKAVRLIMRDSTRLQAYQQVGSLGLLEQDLTAHYAIPAETAQSDGPIHRLLVACKAYDAAPAVASVASRLVPGAEVLLLQNGLGSQDEVARQVPQ
;
A
#
# COMPACT_ATOMS: atom_id res chain seq x y z
N MET A 1 -3.96 8.30 -13.14
CA MET A 1 -3.23 9.45 -12.56
C MET A 1 -2.57 9.02 -11.26
N THR A 2 -1.38 9.48 -11.03
CA THR A 2 -0.64 9.20 -9.80
C THR A 2 -0.42 10.49 -9.04
N VAL A 3 -0.78 10.51 -7.77
CA VAL A 3 -0.54 11.66 -6.90
C VAL A 3 0.32 11.19 -5.74
N LYS A 4 1.43 11.88 -5.53
CA LYS A 4 2.32 11.62 -4.40
C LYS A 4 2.09 12.70 -3.35
N MET A 5 1.80 12.27 -2.15
CA MET A 5 1.67 13.15 -1.00
C MET A 5 2.79 12.85 -0.03
N ARG A 6 3.41 13.88 0.47
CA ARG A 6 4.53 13.73 1.40
C ARG A 6 4.44 14.82 2.46
N ALA A 7 4.36 14.41 3.69
CA ALA A 7 4.51 15.34 4.78
C ALA A 7 5.97 15.75 4.89
N HIS A 8 6.19 16.98 5.32
CA HIS A 8 7.56 17.46 5.48
C HIS A 8 8.28 16.63 6.54
N TYR A 9 9.44 16.13 6.18
CA TYR A 9 10.25 15.31 7.07
C TYR A 9 11.64 15.92 7.20
N ASN A 10 12.05 16.15 8.42
CA ASN A 10 13.28 16.85 8.74
C ASN A 10 14.17 16.06 9.70
N GLY A 11 14.01 14.77 9.76
CA GLY A 11 14.78 13.93 10.66
C GLY A 11 15.87 13.16 9.95
N CYS A 12 16.61 12.41 10.74
CA CYS A 12 17.62 11.50 10.23
C CYS A 12 16.92 10.29 9.59
N GLU A 13 17.27 9.98 8.38
CA GLU A 13 16.61 8.95 7.59
C GLU A 13 17.19 7.56 7.80
N THR A 14 18.24 7.43 8.52
CA THR A 14 19.09 6.24 8.50
C THR A 14 18.40 4.95 8.91
N HIS A 15 17.35 5.02 9.70
CA HIS A 15 16.70 3.81 10.22
C HIS A 15 15.21 3.76 9.95
N MET A 16 14.75 4.57 9.01
CA MET A 16 13.35 4.52 8.62
C MET A 16 13.05 3.24 7.88
N SER A 17 11.93 2.64 8.20
CA SER A 17 11.46 1.50 7.44
C SER A 17 11.27 1.87 5.98
N SER A 18 11.84 1.08 5.09
CA SER A 18 11.65 1.24 3.65
C SER A 18 10.53 0.35 3.12
N THR A 19 9.78 -0.30 4.00
CA THR A 19 8.69 -1.19 3.59
C THR A 19 7.56 -0.39 2.95
N TRP A 20 7.16 -0.84 1.77
CA TRP A 20 5.99 -0.35 1.09
C TRP A 20 4.77 -1.12 1.55
N HIS A 21 3.79 -0.43 2.10
CA HIS A 21 2.49 -1.01 2.40
C HIS A 21 1.57 -0.75 1.22
N ILE A 22 0.94 -1.79 0.70
CA ILE A 22 0.04 -1.71 -0.44
C ILE A 22 -1.39 -1.86 0.07
N LEU A 23 -2.16 -0.81 -0.03
CA LEU A 23 -3.56 -0.80 0.38
C LEU A 23 -4.44 -1.04 -0.85
N GLY A 24 -5.09 -2.18 -0.88
CA GLY A 24 -5.87 -2.62 -2.02
C GLY A 24 -5.10 -3.64 -2.88
N ALA A 25 -5.41 -4.92 -2.70
CA ALA A 25 -4.73 -6.01 -3.39
C ALA A 25 -5.51 -6.50 -4.62
N GLY A 26 -6.17 -5.60 -5.33
CA GLY A 26 -6.75 -5.89 -6.62
C GLY A 26 -5.68 -5.96 -7.72
N SER A 27 -6.09 -5.88 -8.98
CA SER A 27 -5.16 -6.03 -10.12
C SER A 27 -4.01 -5.05 -10.07
N LEU A 28 -4.30 -3.78 -9.81
CA LEU A 28 -3.28 -2.74 -9.82
C LEU A 28 -2.36 -2.84 -8.60
N GLY A 29 -2.93 -3.07 -7.42
CA GLY A 29 -2.15 -3.24 -6.20
C GLY A 29 -1.24 -4.46 -6.27
N SER A 30 -1.75 -5.56 -6.78
CA SER A 30 -0.97 -6.78 -6.96
C SER A 30 0.17 -6.59 -7.97
N LEU A 31 -0.09 -5.89 -9.06
CA LEU A 31 0.93 -5.58 -10.05
C LEU A 31 2.09 -4.78 -9.45
N TRP A 32 1.77 -3.71 -8.73
CA TRP A 32 2.79 -2.87 -8.12
C TRP A 32 3.52 -3.58 -7.00
N ALA A 33 2.81 -4.40 -6.20
CA ALA A 33 3.45 -5.20 -5.16
C ALA A 33 4.50 -6.14 -5.76
N CYS A 34 4.16 -6.83 -6.84
CA CYS A 34 5.10 -7.72 -7.51
C CYS A 34 6.28 -6.97 -8.11
N ARG A 35 6.03 -5.82 -8.72
CA ARG A 35 7.11 -5.01 -9.32
C ARG A 35 8.07 -4.47 -8.26
N LEU A 36 7.54 -4.01 -7.13
CA LEU A 36 8.37 -3.55 -6.02
C LEU A 36 9.18 -4.70 -5.42
N ALA A 37 8.56 -5.86 -5.25
CA ALA A 37 9.26 -7.04 -4.74
C ALA A 37 10.38 -7.47 -5.70
N ARG A 38 10.11 -7.46 -7.01
CA ARG A 38 11.11 -7.78 -8.03
C ARG A 38 12.28 -6.82 -7.99
N ALA A 39 12.01 -5.55 -7.66
CA ALA A 39 13.05 -4.53 -7.53
C ALA A 39 13.83 -4.62 -6.21
N GLY A 40 13.57 -5.62 -5.40
CA GLY A 40 14.27 -5.82 -4.14
C GLY A 40 13.73 -4.98 -2.97
N LYS A 41 12.54 -4.39 -3.13
CA LYS A 41 11.93 -3.58 -2.08
C LYS A 41 11.16 -4.47 -1.11
N ALA A 42 11.15 -4.10 0.16
CA ALA A 42 10.28 -4.74 1.14
C ALA A 42 8.84 -4.29 0.88
N VAL A 43 7.93 -5.23 0.81
CA VAL A 43 6.52 -4.98 0.50
C VAL A 43 5.64 -5.74 1.47
N ARG A 44 4.54 -5.13 1.86
CA ARG A 44 3.52 -5.78 2.69
C ARG A 44 2.15 -5.38 2.18
N LEU A 45 1.29 -6.37 1.98
CA LEU A 45 -0.08 -6.14 1.53
C LEU A 45 -0.99 -5.85 2.72
N ILE A 46 -1.89 -4.89 2.57
CA ILE A 46 -2.97 -4.65 3.54
C ILE A 46 -4.25 -5.13 2.89
N MET A 47 -4.77 -6.23 3.39
CA MET A 47 -6.00 -6.82 2.89
C MET A 47 -7.22 -6.14 3.51
N ARG A 48 -8.32 -6.14 2.77
CA ARG A 48 -9.55 -5.48 3.17
C ARG A 48 -10.15 -6.04 4.46
N ASP A 49 -10.05 -7.35 4.64
CA ASP A 49 -10.62 -8.03 5.80
C ASP A 49 -9.89 -9.35 6.06
N SER A 50 -10.22 -9.99 7.17
CA SER A 50 -9.58 -11.25 7.55
C SER A 50 -9.90 -12.40 6.61
N THR A 51 -11.07 -12.39 5.98
CA THR A 51 -11.46 -13.43 5.01
C THR A 51 -10.54 -13.38 3.80
N ARG A 52 -10.27 -12.19 3.28
CA ARG A 52 -9.36 -12.02 2.15
C ARG A 52 -7.92 -12.33 2.54
N LEU A 53 -7.53 -11.96 3.75
CA LEU A 53 -6.21 -12.30 4.25
C LEU A 53 -6.01 -13.81 4.33
N GLN A 54 -6.97 -14.54 4.87
CA GLN A 54 -6.90 -16.00 4.96
C GLN A 54 -6.83 -16.63 3.57
N ALA A 55 -7.65 -16.16 2.65
CA ALA A 55 -7.64 -16.66 1.27
C ALA A 55 -6.28 -16.46 0.61
N TYR A 56 -5.70 -15.29 0.78
CA TYR A 56 -4.37 -15.02 0.26
C TYR A 56 -3.31 -15.92 0.91
N GLN A 57 -3.37 -16.09 2.23
CA GLN A 57 -2.39 -16.90 2.95
C GLN A 57 -2.42 -18.37 2.53
N GLN A 58 -3.56 -18.87 2.11
CA GLN A 58 -3.66 -20.24 1.59
C GLN A 58 -2.92 -20.39 0.25
N VAL A 59 -2.91 -19.36 -0.57
CA VAL A 59 -2.13 -19.35 -1.81
C VAL A 59 -0.67 -19.03 -1.53
N GLY A 60 -0.41 -18.06 -0.67
CA GLY A 60 0.91 -17.72 -0.17
C GLY A 60 1.76 -16.83 -1.06
N SER A 61 1.29 -16.48 -2.25
CA SER A 61 2.06 -15.65 -3.17
C SER A 61 1.17 -14.92 -4.17
N LEU A 62 1.73 -13.87 -4.79
CA LEU A 62 1.14 -13.21 -5.94
C LEU A 62 1.87 -13.62 -7.20
N GLY A 63 1.11 -13.88 -8.25
CA GLY A 63 1.67 -14.18 -9.57
C GLY A 63 1.72 -12.94 -10.44
N LEU A 64 2.80 -12.77 -11.17
CA LEU A 64 2.96 -11.71 -12.16
C LEU A 64 3.27 -12.34 -13.50
N LEU A 65 2.41 -12.07 -14.50
CA LEU A 65 2.62 -12.51 -15.85
C LEU A 65 3.02 -11.32 -16.70
N GLU A 66 4.24 -11.34 -17.22
CA GLU A 66 4.74 -10.33 -18.15
C GLU A 66 5.50 -11.03 -19.28
N GLN A 67 5.23 -10.66 -20.52
CA GLN A 67 5.94 -11.20 -21.69
C GLN A 67 5.98 -12.74 -21.69
N ASP A 68 4.84 -13.36 -21.43
CA ASP A 68 4.66 -14.81 -21.36
C ASP A 68 5.46 -15.53 -20.27
N LEU A 69 6.06 -14.77 -19.37
CA LEU A 69 6.75 -15.34 -18.20
C LEU A 69 5.91 -15.08 -16.95
N THR A 70 5.72 -16.12 -16.16
CA THR A 70 5.04 -16.02 -14.86
C THR A 70 6.05 -16.12 -13.74
N ALA A 71 6.04 -15.14 -12.85
CA ALA A 71 6.83 -15.16 -11.62
C ALA A 71 5.90 -15.06 -10.42
N HIS A 72 6.30 -15.68 -9.32
CA HIS A 72 5.53 -15.66 -8.07
C HIS A 72 6.34 -15.00 -6.97
N TYR A 73 5.69 -14.16 -6.19
CA TYR A 73 6.32 -13.42 -5.10
C TYR A 73 5.56 -13.68 -3.81
N ALA A 74 6.24 -14.25 -2.83
CA ALA A 74 5.69 -14.50 -1.50
C ALA A 74 5.73 -13.21 -0.68
N ILE A 75 4.69 -12.40 -0.78
CA ILE A 75 4.62 -11.09 -0.15
C ILE A 75 3.84 -11.22 1.15
N PRO A 76 4.40 -10.76 2.30
CA PRO A 76 3.65 -10.75 3.56
C PRO A 76 2.39 -9.91 3.46
N ALA A 77 1.35 -10.33 4.16
CA ALA A 77 0.07 -9.64 4.14
C ALA A 77 -0.49 -9.50 5.55
N GLU A 78 -1.31 -8.48 5.73
CA GLU A 78 -1.95 -8.15 6.99
C GLU A 78 -3.28 -7.47 6.73
N THR A 79 -4.02 -7.15 7.78
CA THR A 79 -5.20 -6.29 7.69
C THR A 79 -4.89 -4.90 8.25
N ALA A 80 -5.83 -3.97 8.09
CA ALA A 80 -5.68 -2.61 8.61
C ALA A 80 -5.55 -2.57 10.14
N GLN A 81 -6.08 -3.58 10.83
CA GLN A 81 -6.04 -3.65 12.27
C GLN A 81 -4.70 -4.16 12.83
N SER A 82 -3.78 -4.55 11.98
CA SER A 82 -2.46 -4.96 12.43
C SER A 82 -1.71 -3.80 13.05
N ASP A 83 -0.83 -4.11 13.97
CA ASP A 83 0.01 -3.11 14.62
C ASP A 83 1.22 -2.79 13.76
N GLY A 84 1.80 -1.65 14.02
CA GLY A 84 3.03 -1.25 13.39
C GLY A 84 2.90 0.00 12.54
N PRO A 85 3.96 0.80 12.49
CA PRO A 85 3.94 2.05 11.77
C PRO A 85 3.97 1.84 10.26
N ILE A 86 3.33 2.75 9.55
CA ILE A 86 3.37 2.79 8.08
C ILE A 86 4.13 4.05 7.68
N HIS A 87 5.24 3.88 6.98
CA HIS A 87 6.09 4.97 6.50
C HIS A 87 5.84 5.27 5.03
N ARG A 88 5.44 4.28 4.25
CA ARG A 88 5.16 4.41 2.83
C ARG A 88 3.92 3.61 2.49
N LEU A 89 2.94 4.27 1.93
CA LEU A 89 1.66 3.67 1.60
C LEU A 89 1.35 3.89 0.12
N LEU A 90 1.13 2.81 -0.60
CA LEU A 90 0.64 2.85 -1.97
C LEU A 90 -0.85 2.51 -1.94
N VAL A 91 -1.69 3.45 -2.35
CA VAL A 91 -3.13 3.27 -2.35
C VAL A 91 -3.59 2.88 -3.74
N ALA A 92 -4.02 1.65 -3.89
CA ALA A 92 -4.44 1.08 -5.18
C ALA A 92 -5.90 0.65 -5.18
N CYS A 93 -6.69 1.17 -4.27
CA CYS A 93 -8.14 0.97 -4.26
C CYS A 93 -8.80 1.79 -5.36
N LYS A 94 -10.04 1.48 -5.67
CA LYS A 94 -10.83 2.34 -6.53
C LYS A 94 -11.03 3.70 -5.86
N ALA A 95 -11.21 4.75 -6.68
CA ALA A 95 -11.27 6.13 -6.19
C ALA A 95 -12.30 6.32 -5.07
N TYR A 96 -13.48 5.72 -5.21
CA TYR A 96 -14.55 5.87 -4.21
C TYR A 96 -14.26 5.11 -2.90
N ASP A 97 -13.31 4.17 -2.90
CA ASP A 97 -12.89 3.41 -1.72
C ASP A 97 -11.66 3.99 -1.04
N ALA A 98 -10.97 4.94 -1.67
CA ALA A 98 -9.66 5.39 -1.22
C ALA A 98 -9.72 6.08 0.14
N ALA A 99 -10.61 7.04 0.31
CA ALA A 99 -10.67 7.79 1.57
C ALA A 99 -11.04 6.91 2.76
N PRO A 100 -12.08 6.06 2.69
CA PRO A 100 -12.36 5.15 3.82
C PRO A 100 -11.25 4.11 4.03
N ALA A 101 -10.59 3.66 2.96
CA ALA A 101 -9.48 2.71 3.11
C ALA A 101 -8.30 3.35 3.83
N VAL A 102 -7.91 4.55 3.44
CA VAL A 102 -6.82 5.27 4.12
C VAL A 102 -7.21 5.60 5.56
N ALA A 103 -8.46 5.98 5.80
CA ALA A 103 -8.94 6.23 7.16
C ALA A 103 -8.75 5.01 8.05
N SER A 104 -8.91 3.80 7.52
CA SER A 104 -8.74 2.57 8.30
C SER A 104 -7.31 2.34 8.79
N VAL A 105 -6.32 2.95 8.16
CA VAL A 105 -4.91 2.83 8.54
C VAL A 105 -4.29 4.15 9.00
N ALA A 106 -5.09 5.21 9.09
CA ALA A 106 -4.58 6.56 9.38
C ALA A 106 -3.82 6.63 10.70
N SER A 107 -4.27 5.91 11.72
CA SER A 107 -3.61 5.88 13.03
C SER A 107 -2.22 5.23 12.98
N ARG A 108 -1.95 4.44 11.96
CA ARG A 108 -0.67 3.77 11.76
C ARG A 108 0.32 4.60 10.94
N LEU A 109 -0.16 5.60 10.22
CA LEU A 109 0.69 6.48 9.42
C LEU A 109 1.53 7.35 10.33
N VAL A 110 2.84 7.31 10.14
CA VAL A 110 3.76 8.13 10.93
C VAL A 110 3.80 9.55 10.37
N PRO A 111 4.16 10.56 11.19
CA PRO A 111 4.43 11.90 10.65
C PRO A 111 5.54 11.79 9.59
N GLY A 112 5.34 12.43 8.45
CA GLY A 112 6.27 12.34 7.34
C GLY A 112 6.06 11.14 6.43
N ALA A 113 5.01 10.33 6.65
CA ALA A 113 4.72 9.20 5.78
C ALA A 113 4.47 9.65 4.33
N GLU A 114 4.98 8.85 3.39
CA GLU A 114 4.68 9.04 1.98
C GLU A 114 3.41 8.26 1.64
N VAL A 115 2.46 8.92 0.98
CA VAL A 115 1.25 8.28 0.49
C VAL A 115 1.15 8.51 -1.01
N LEU A 116 1.12 7.42 -1.76
CA LEU A 116 1.06 7.44 -3.22
C LEU A 116 -0.28 6.89 -3.67
N LEU A 117 -1.04 7.70 -4.39
CA LEU A 117 -2.35 7.31 -4.88
C LEU A 117 -2.28 6.93 -6.35
N LEU A 118 -2.75 5.74 -6.68
CA LEU A 118 -2.83 5.23 -8.04
C LEU A 118 -4.28 5.18 -8.47
N GLN A 119 -4.83 6.33 -8.85
CA GLN A 119 -6.26 6.45 -9.14
C GLN A 119 -6.52 7.50 -10.20
N ASN A 120 -7.67 7.39 -10.84
CA ASN A 120 -8.14 8.34 -11.84
C ASN A 120 -9.32 9.18 -11.38
N GLY A 121 -9.75 9.05 -10.13
CA GLY A 121 -10.89 9.80 -9.62
C GLY A 121 -10.55 11.24 -9.26
N LEU A 122 -11.46 12.16 -9.55
CA LEU A 122 -11.33 13.54 -9.12
C LEU A 122 -11.80 13.67 -7.67
N GLY A 123 -11.08 14.46 -6.89
CA GLY A 123 -11.44 14.76 -5.50
C GLY A 123 -10.99 13.76 -4.46
N SER A 124 -10.69 12.53 -4.83
CA SER A 124 -10.24 11.52 -3.87
C SER A 124 -8.90 11.90 -3.22
N GLN A 125 -8.04 12.59 -3.96
CA GLN A 125 -6.76 13.05 -3.44
C GLN A 125 -6.92 14.01 -2.27
N ASP A 126 -7.87 14.94 -2.37
CA ASP A 126 -8.13 15.91 -1.30
C ASP A 126 -8.67 15.23 -0.05
N GLU A 127 -9.58 14.28 -0.22
CA GLU A 127 -10.11 13.52 0.91
C GLU A 127 -9.04 12.71 1.60
N VAL A 128 -8.18 12.04 0.83
CA VAL A 128 -7.08 11.27 1.38
C VAL A 128 -6.07 12.17 2.08
N ALA A 129 -5.78 13.34 1.50
CA ALA A 129 -4.83 14.28 2.10
C ALA A 129 -5.23 14.69 3.52
N ARG A 130 -6.52 14.78 3.80
CA ARG A 130 -7.01 15.10 5.14
C ARG A 130 -6.75 13.99 6.17
N GLN A 131 -6.50 12.75 5.71
CA GLN A 131 -6.22 11.62 6.58
C GLN A 131 -4.73 11.48 6.90
N VAL A 132 -3.85 12.12 6.13
CA VAL A 132 -2.41 11.97 6.30
C VAL A 132 -1.94 12.92 7.40
N PRO A 133 -1.22 12.42 8.42
CA PRO A 133 -0.68 13.30 9.47
C PRO A 133 0.38 14.26 8.92
N GLN A 134 0.34 15.49 9.44
CA GLN A 134 1.28 16.56 9.06
C GLN A 134 2.59 16.47 9.83
#